data_942cd95fdef5519541b30c82b0ec153c
#
_entry.id   942cd95fdef5519541b30c82b0ec153c
#
_cell.length_a   1.000
_cell.length_b   1.000
_cell.length_c   1.000
_cell.angle_alpha   90.00
_cell.angle_beta   90.00
_cell.angle_gamma   90.00
#
_symmetry.space_group_name_H-M   'P 1'
#
loop_
_entity.id
_entity.type
_entity.pdbx_description
1 polymer ?
#
loop_
_entity_poly.entity_id
_entity_poly.type
_entity_poly.pdbx_seq_one_letter_code
_entity_poly.pdbx_strand_id
1 'polypeptide(L)'
;MHPPTERRLAPGDLVTTELTPCVDGYYAQICRTLVLGEPSKTQERAFAVYNEALEAGIAAVRPGAKARDVTRAQNEVFRDHGLGDYVTSEYTRVRGHGLGLYVDGRPAVLEDVDLDLEPDMTLVVHPNTYHPEVGYFVHGDSVRVTPGGCEVLTRTPRRLFSVPLG
;
A
#
# COMPACT_ATOMS: atom_id res chain seq x y z
N MET A 1 11.49 -5.24 9.29
CA MET A 1 10.79 -6.46 9.78
C MET A 1 11.51 -6.96 11.01
N HIS A 2 10.78 -7.38 12.02
CA HIS A 2 11.34 -7.98 13.24
C HIS A 2 11.27 -9.51 13.14
N PRO A 3 12.17 -10.23 13.81
CA PRO A 3 12.09 -11.69 13.87
C PRO A 3 10.80 -12.13 14.58
N PRO A 4 10.32 -13.35 14.33
CA PRO A 4 9.18 -13.91 15.04
C PRO A 4 9.39 -13.89 16.55
N THR A 5 8.32 -13.72 17.30
CA THR A 5 8.32 -13.75 18.77
C THR A 5 7.38 -14.83 19.28
N GLU A 6 7.43 -15.13 20.59
CA GLU A 6 6.51 -16.06 21.25
C GLU A 6 5.11 -15.46 21.50
N ARG A 7 4.88 -14.18 21.10
CA ARG A 7 3.59 -13.55 21.26
C ARG A 7 2.53 -14.27 20.43
N ARG A 8 1.49 -14.71 21.08
CA ARG A 8 0.31 -15.29 20.42
C ARG A 8 -0.62 -14.18 19.94
N LEU A 9 -1.26 -14.40 18.80
CA LEU A 9 -2.28 -13.50 18.28
C LEU A 9 -3.50 -13.51 19.22
N ALA A 10 -4.12 -12.33 19.39
CA ALA A 10 -5.29 -12.11 20.20
C ALA A 10 -6.44 -11.47 19.38
N PRO A 11 -7.69 -11.60 19.81
CA PRO A 11 -8.81 -10.89 19.18
C PRO A 11 -8.54 -9.39 19.05
N GLY A 12 -8.83 -8.84 17.85
CA GLY A 12 -8.57 -7.45 17.53
C GLY A 12 -7.17 -7.15 16.97
N ASP A 13 -6.24 -8.12 16.97
CA ASP A 13 -4.93 -7.94 16.35
C ASP A 13 -5.05 -7.71 14.85
N LEU A 14 -4.22 -6.80 14.32
CA LEU A 14 -4.01 -6.64 12.90
C LEU A 14 -2.92 -7.61 12.43
N VAL A 15 -3.20 -8.32 11.36
CA VAL A 15 -2.22 -9.13 10.64
C VAL A 15 -1.99 -8.47 9.28
N THR A 16 -0.81 -7.88 9.10
CA THR A 16 -0.42 -7.22 7.86
C THR A 16 0.30 -8.21 6.95
N THR A 17 -0.04 -8.20 5.65
CA THR A 17 0.56 -9.11 4.67
C THR A 17 1.00 -8.38 3.42
N GLU A 18 2.19 -8.73 2.95
CA GLU A 18 2.70 -8.39 1.63
C GLU A 18 3.00 -9.69 0.90
N LEU A 19 2.03 -10.17 0.13
CA LEU A 19 2.18 -11.42 -0.62
C LEU A 19 2.84 -11.09 -1.97
N THR A 20 3.97 -11.72 -2.22
CA THR A 20 4.81 -11.45 -3.39
C THR A 20 5.09 -12.75 -4.16
N PRO A 21 4.10 -13.29 -4.88
CA PRO A 21 4.29 -14.48 -5.71
C PRO A 21 5.23 -14.20 -6.88
N CYS A 22 5.99 -15.22 -7.27
CA CYS A 22 6.86 -15.21 -8.44
C CYS A 22 6.43 -16.33 -9.40
N VAL A 23 6.18 -15.96 -10.66
CA VAL A 23 5.87 -16.92 -11.73
C VAL A 23 6.83 -16.68 -12.88
N ASP A 24 7.55 -17.71 -13.29
CA ASP A 24 8.55 -17.66 -14.36
C ASP A 24 9.58 -16.50 -14.22
N GLY A 25 9.95 -16.19 -12.98
CA GLY A 25 10.90 -15.11 -12.66
C GLY A 25 10.28 -13.70 -12.58
N TYR A 26 8.97 -13.57 -12.77
CA TYR A 26 8.24 -12.31 -12.62
C TYR A 26 7.49 -12.26 -11.30
N TYR A 27 7.66 -11.16 -10.58
CA TYR A 27 7.01 -10.89 -9.29
C TYR A 27 5.74 -10.05 -9.47
N ALA A 28 4.72 -10.41 -8.71
CA ALA A 28 3.56 -9.57 -8.43
C ALA A 28 3.50 -9.30 -6.92
N GLN A 29 2.79 -8.26 -6.49
CA GLN A 29 2.62 -7.99 -5.06
C GLN A 29 1.19 -7.54 -4.76
N ILE A 30 0.69 -7.97 -3.62
CA ILE A 30 -0.56 -7.49 -3.04
C ILE A 30 -0.36 -7.25 -1.55
N CYS A 31 -0.83 -6.11 -1.07
CA CYS A 31 -0.76 -5.74 0.35
C CYS A 31 -2.17 -5.73 0.94
N ARG A 32 -2.37 -6.49 2.02
CA ARG A 32 -3.65 -6.53 2.74
C ARG A 32 -3.43 -6.60 4.24
N THR A 33 -4.36 -6.01 4.97
CA THR A 33 -4.45 -6.13 6.43
C THR A 33 -5.71 -6.92 6.78
N LEU A 34 -5.56 -7.82 7.73
CA LEU A 34 -6.63 -8.63 8.29
C LEU A 34 -6.79 -8.31 9.77
N VAL A 35 -7.99 -8.51 10.31
CA VAL A 35 -8.28 -8.40 11.75
C VAL A 35 -8.65 -9.78 12.28
N LEU A 36 -8.11 -10.13 13.42
CA LEU A 36 -8.49 -11.35 14.12
C LEU A 36 -9.79 -11.11 14.89
N GLY A 37 -10.87 -11.74 14.49
CA GLY A 37 -12.25 -11.43 14.94
C GLY A 37 -12.85 -10.26 14.15
N GLU A 38 -13.87 -9.62 14.70
CA GLU A 38 -14.55 -8.49 14.08
C GLU A 38 -13.73 -7.20 14.23
N PRO A 39 -13.59 -6.39 13.17
CA PRO A 39 -12.89 -5.13 13.24
C PRO A 39 -13.63 -4.13 14.13
N SER A 40 -12.88 -3.37 14.92
CA SER A 40 -13.43 -2.24 15.67
C SER A 40 -13.80 -1.08 14.74
N LYS A 41 -14.68 -0.19 15.20
CA LYS A 41 -15.03 1.04 14.45
C LYS A 41 -13.82 1.94 14.15
N THR A 42 -12.81 1.92 15.01
CA THR A 42 -11.56 2.65 14.79
C THR A 42 -10.75 2.02 13.66
N GLN A 43 -10.66 0.70 13.62
CA GLN A 43 -9.98 -0.03 12.53
C GLN A 43 -10.72 0.16 11.19
N GLU A 44 -12.05 0.15 11.17
CA GLU A 44 -12.83 0.43 9.96
C GLU A 44 -12.58 1.86 9.44
N ARG A 45 -12.57 2.86 10.33
CA ARG A 45 -12.26 4.26 9.95
C ARG A 45 -10.84 4.40 9.42
N ALA A 46 -9.86 3.80 10.11
CA ALA A 46 -8.49 3.78 9.63
C ALA A 46 -8.41 3.15 8.23
N PHE A 47 -8.99 1.97 8.04
CA PHE A 47 -9.01 1.31 6.73
C PHE A 47 -9.57 2.21 5.63
N ALA A 48 -10.64 2.96 5.90
CA ALA A 48 -11.23 3.88 4.92
C ALA A 48 -10.22 4.92 4.43
N VAL A 49 -9.43 5.52 5.33
CA VAL A 49 -8.37 6.47 4.99
C VAL A 49 -7.27 5.84 4.13
N TYR A 50 -6.82 4.62 4.48
CA TYR A 50 -5.80 3.92 3.69
C TYR A 50 -6.32 3.51 2.31
N ASN A 51 -7.59 3.13 2.20
CA ASN A 51 -8.20 2.82 0.90
C ASN A 51 -8.32 4.08 0.04
N GLU A 52 -8.73 5.21 0.62
CA GLU A 52 -8.77 6.52 -0.08
C GLU A 52 -7.37 6.92 -0.56
N ALA A 53 -6.34 6.78 0.27
CA ALA A 53 -4.96 7.06 -0.11
C ALA A 53 -4.47 6.15 -1.25
N LEU A 54 -4.83 4.85 -1.23
CA LEU A 54 -4.53 3.92 -2.31
C LEU A 54 -5.22 4.35 -3.62
N GLU A 55 -6.49 4.72 -3.57
CA GLU A 55 -7.25 5.17 -4.74
C GLU A 55 -6.68 6.46 -5.33
N ALA A 56 -6.32 7.43 -4.48
CA ALA A 56 -5.65 8.66 -4.90
C ALA A 56 -4.30 8.38 -5.58
N GLY A 57 -3.49 7.49 -5.00
CA GLY A 57 -2.23 7.05 -5.59
C GLY A 57 -2.42 6.40 -6.96
N ILE A 58 -3.36 5.47 -7.08
CA ILE A 58 -3.67 4.78 -8.35
C ILE A 58 -4.17 5.78 -9.40
N ALA A 59 -5.02 6.72 -9.03
CA ALA A 59 -5.53 7.75 -9.93
C ALA A 59 -4.41 8.68 -10.48
N ALA A 60 -3.32 8.84 -9.73
CA ALA A 60 -2.16 9.62 -10.16
C ALA A 60 -1.24 8.84 -11.13
N VAL A 61 -1.36 7.52 -11.23
CA VAL A 61 -0.55 6.69 -12.14
C VAL A 61 -1.04 6.87 -13.58
N ARG A 62 -0.20 7.52 -14.40
CA ARG A 62 -0.45 7.70 -15.84
C ARG A 62 0.86 7.97 -16.58
N PRO A 63 0.92 7.80 -17.91
CA PRO A 63 2.11 8.17 -18.68
C PRO A 63 2.49 9.64 -18.48
N GLY A 64 3.77 9.92 -18.25
CA GLY A 64 4.31 11.25 -18.04
C GLY A 64 4.07 11.84 -16.65
N ALA A 65 3.29 11.18 -15.77
CA ALA A 65 3.30 11.51 -14.35
C ALA A 65 4.63 11.08 -13.71
N LYS A 66 5.04 11.74 -12.66
CA LYS A 66 6.26 11.37 -11.96
C LYS A 66 5.97 10.47 -10.76
N ALA A 67 6.93 9.63 -10.39
CA ALA A 67 6.80 8.77 -9.21
C ALA A 67 6.43 9.58 -7.95
N ARG A 68 7.00 10.80 -7.80
CA ARG A 68 6.66 11.72 -6.71
C ARG A 68 5.19 12.17 -6.70
N ASP A 69 4.53 12.26 -7.86
CA ASP A 69 3.14 12.70 -7.93
C ASP A 69 2.22 11.63 -7.35
N VAL A 70 2.54 10.36 -7.58
CA VAL A 70 1.84 9.22 -6.97
C VAL A 70 1.99 9.22 -5.44
N THR A 71 3.20 9.53 -4.94
CA THR A 71 3.45 9.65 -3.50
C THR A 71 2.69 10.82 -2.89
N ARG A 72 2.74 11.99 -3.55
CA ARG A 72 2.07 13.21 -3.06
C ARG A 72 0.56 13.02 -2.95
N ALA A 73 -0.06 12.40 -3.96
CA ALA A 73 -1.48 12.11 -3.93
C ALA A 73 -1.88 11.26 -2.71
N GLN A 74 -1.09 10.22 -2.39
CA GLN A 74 -1.33 9.39 -1.21
C GLN A 74 -1.10 10.16 0.10
N ASN A 75 -0.01 10.92 0.18
CA ASN A 75 0.36 11.65 1.39
C ASN A 75 -0.58 12.83 1.68
N GLU A 76 -1.19 13.45 0.65
CA GLU A 76 -2.21 14.49 0.83
C GLU A 76 -3.44 13.94 1.55
N VAL A 77 -3.92 12.77 1.17
CA VAL A 77 -5.04 12.12 1.89
C VAL A 77 -4.69 11.93 3.38
N PHE A 78 -3.50 11.45 3.70
CA PHE A 78 -3.09 11.33 5.11
C PHE A 78 -3.02 12.68 5.83
N ARG A 79 -2.51 13.73 5.18
CA ARG A 79 -2.46 15.09 5.76
C ARG A 79 -3.87 15.63 6.02
N ASP A 80 -4.79 15.45 5.09
CA ASP A 80 -6.18 15.91 5.20
C ASP A 80 -6.94 15.20 6.34
N HIS A 81 -6.55 13.95 6.65
CA HIS A 81 -7.08 13.19 7.77
C HIS A 81 -6.29 13.40 9.09
N GLY A 82 -5.39 14.39 9.15
CA GLY A 82 -4.61 14.69 10.37
C GLY A 82 -3.49 13.68 10.66
N LEU A 83 -3.09 12.88 9.68
CA LEU A 83 -2.02 11.87 9.80
C LEU A 83 -0.70 12.34 9.15
N GLY A 84 -0.50 13.64 8.97
CA GLY A 84 0.68 14.21 8.31
C GLY A 84 2.01 13.85 8.99
N ASP A 85 2.03 13.71 10.30
CA ASP A 85 3.23 13.31 11.05
C ASP A 85 3.71 11.89 10.72
N TYR A 86 2.80 11.03 10.25
CA TYR A 86 3.06 9.62 9.95
C TYR A 86 3.50 9.36 8.51
N VAL A 87 3.64 10.41 7.67
CA VAL A 87 4.15 10.30 6.30
C VAL A 87 5.59 10.80 6.15
N THR A 88 6.31 10.88 7.25
CA THR A 88 7.71 11.33 7.34
C THR A 88 8.69 10.16 7.30
N SER A 89 9.99 10.47 7.23
CA SER A 89 11.07 9.46 7.24
C SER A 89 11.19 8.67 8.55
N GLU A 90 10.59 9.16 9.62
CA GLU A 90 10.54 8.48 10.92
C GLU A 90 9.65 7.22 10.85
N TYR A 91 8.67 7.24 9.95
CA TYR A 91 7.76 6.10 9.74
C TYR A 91 8.05 5.41 8.41
N THR A 92 7.18 5.58 7.41
CA THR A 92 7.37 4.99 6.09
C THR A 92 7.15 6.06 5.03
N ARG A 93 8.20 6.35 4.23
CA ARG A 93 8.14 7.32 3.12
C ARG A 93 7.74 6.68 1.80
N VAL A 94 8.04 5.40 1.63
CA VAL A 94 7.81 4.68 0.39
C VAL A 94 6.31 4.42 0.22
N ARG A 95 5.76 4.86 -0.90
CA ARG A 95 4.33 4.71 -1.26
C ARG A 95 4.12 3.76 -2.43
N GLY A 96 5.12 2.98 -2.74
CA GLY A 96 5.13 2.01 -3.82
C GLY A 96 6.53 1.87 -4.43
N HIS A 97 6.66 0.96 -5.36
CA HIS A 97 7.91 0.72 -6.09
C HIS A 97 7.63 -0.01 -7.40
N GLY A 98 8.63 -0.03 -8.28
CA GLY A 98 8.61 -0.87 -9.49
C GLY A 98 8.55 -2.35 -9.12
N LEU A 99 7.95 -3.13 -9.99
CA LEU A 99 7.68 -4.55 -9.77
C LEU A 99 7.88 -5.32 -11.08
N GLY A 100 8.27 -6.57 -11.01
CA GLY A 100 8.44 -7.44 -12.16
C GLY A 100 9.67 -8.34 -12.01
N LEU A 101 10.79 -8.04 -12.64
CA LEU A 101 12.03 -8.84 -12.51
C LEU A 101 12.64 -8.78 -11.09
N TYR A 102 12.27 -7.77 -10.32
CA TYR A 102 12.70 -7.60 -8.94
C TYR A 102 11.48 -7.40 -8.05
N VAL A 103 11.57 -7.92 -6.82
CA VAL A 103 10.52 -7.75 -5.79
C VAL A 103 10.34 -6.28 -5.42
N ASP A 104 11.46 -5.54 -5.37
CA ASP A 104 11.52 -4.13 -5.01
C ASP A 104 12.37 -3.43 -6.06
N GLY A 105 11.73 -3.13 -7.18
CA GLY A 105 12.36 -2.54 -8.35
C GLY A 105 12.25 -1.01 -8.40
N ARG A 106 12.93 -0.40 -9.36
CA ARG A 106 12.77 1.03 -9.65
C ARG A 106 11.54 1.27 -10.53
N PRO A 107 10.88 2.45 -10.42
CA PRO A 107 11.20 3.52 -9.48
C PRO A 107 10.74 3.21 -8.06
N ALA A 108 11.43 3.73 -7.05
CA ALA A 108 10.83 3.92 -5.74
C ALA A 108 9.81 5.06 -5.82
N VAL A 109 8.61 4.85 -5.29
CA VAL A 109 7.54 5.85 -5.28
C VAL A 109 7.69 6.70 -4.01
N LEU A 110 8.44 7.79 -4.14
CA LEU A 110 8.84 8.72 -3.07
C LEU A 110 8.61 10.17 -3.52
N GLU A 111 8.39 11.10 -2.58
CA GLU A 111 8.16 12.53 -2.87
C GLU A 111 9.35 13.24 -3.55
N ASP A 112 10.54 12.68 -3.45
CA ASP A 112 11.81 13.23 -4.00
C ASP A 112 12.31 12.46 -5.24
N VAL A 113 11.52 11.51 -5.77
CA VAL A 113 11.87 10.76 -6.99
C VAL A 113 11.22 11.39 -8.22
N ASP A 114 12.06 12.06 -9.02
CA ASP A 114 11.69 12.73 -10.26
C ASP A 114 11.94 11.81 -11.47
N LEU A 115 11.16 10.70 -11.54
CA LEU A 115 11.22 9.75 -12.64
C LEU A 115 9.85 9.70 -13.31
N ASP A 116 9.83 9.84 -14.63
CA ASP A 116 8.59 9.76 -15.41
C ASP A 116 8.09 8.31 -15.48
N LEU A 117 6.80 8.14 -15.30
CA LEU A 117 6.13 6.86 -15.52
C LEU A 117 5.88 6.68 -17.01
N GLU A 118 6.35 5.56 -17.54
CA GLU A 118 6.21 5.19 -18.95
C GLU A 118 5.18 4.06 -19.12
N PRO A 119 4.52 3.96 -20.30
CA PRO A 119 3.66 2.84 -20.61
C PRO A 119 4.37 1.49 -20.37
N ASP A 120 3.60 0.50 -19.93
CA ASP A 120 4.02 -0.86 -19.60
C ASP A 120 4.89 -1.01 -18.34
N MET A 121 5.24 0.07 -17.65
CA MET A 121 5.79 -0.05 -16.31
C MET A 121 4.77 -0.70 -15.38
N THR A 122 5.25 -1.65 -14.57
CA THR A 122 4.47 -2.27 -13.49
C THR A 122 4.96 -1.78 -12.13
N LEU A 123 4.03 -1.40 -11.29
CA LEU A 123 4.28 -0.86 -9.97
C LEU A 123 3.38 -1.56 -8.94
N VAL A 124 3.81 -1.61 -7.70
CA VAL A 124 2.88 -1.70 -6.58
C VAL A 124 2.68 -0.29 -6.01
N VAL A 125 1.42 0.07 -5.77
CA VAL A 125 1.03 1.29 -5.05
C VAL A 125 0.53 0.86 -3.68
N HIS A 126 1.17 1.36 -2.59
CA HIS A 126 0.85 0.95 -1.24
C HIS A 126 1.03 2.09 -0.23
N PRO A 127 -0.04 2.70 0.26
CA PRO A 127 0.01 3.75 1.28
C PRO A 127 0.34 3.21 2.68
N ASN A 128 1.35 2.34 2.78
CA ASN A 128 1.73 1.70 4.03
C ASN A 128 2.33 2.73 5.00
N THR A 129 1.75 2.85 6.20
CA THR A 129 2.32 3.66 7.28
C THR A 129 1.72 3.27 8.63
N TYR A 130 2.16 3.96 9.70
CA TYR A 130 1.66 3.80 11.06
C TYR A 130 0.44 4.69 11.29
N HIS A 131 -0.56 4.13 11.96
CA HIS A 131 -1.72 4.87 12.46
C HIS A 131 -1.69 4.89 14.00
N PRO A 132 -1.83 6.05 14.65
CA PRO A 132 -1.63 6.17 16.11
C PRO A 132 -2.56 5.30 16.96
N GLU A 133 -3.77 5.05 16.49
CA GLU A 133 -4.77 4.29 17.25
C GLU A 133 -4.80 2.79 16.94
N VAL A 134 -4.33 2.37 15.75
CA VAL A 134 -4.47 0.97 15.31
C VAL A 134 -3.15 0.28 14.98
N GLY A 135 -2.04 1.01 14.91
CA GLY A 135 -0.73 0.46 14.57
C GLY A 135 -0.40 0.50 13.08
N TYR A 136 0.57 -0.31 12.66
CA TYR A 136 1.03 -0.32 11.27
C TYR A 136 -0.01 -0.96 10.36
N PHE A 137 -0.32 -0.26 9.27
CA PHE A 137 -1.31 -0.69 8.29
C PHE A 137 -0.68 -0.92 6.93
N VAL A 138 -1.07 -1.99 6.26
CA VAL A 138 -0.57 -2.38 4.94
C VAL A 138 -1.74 -2.57 3.99
N HIS A 139 -1.75 -1.81 2.90
CA HIS A 139 -2.80 -1.88 1.89
C HIS A 139 -2.22 -1.48 0.53
N GLY A 140 -2.42 -2.27 -0.53
CA GLY A 140 -1.84 -1.95 -1.83
C GLY A 140 -2.16 -2.93 -2.93
N ASP A 141 -2.03 -2.45 -4.16
CA ASP A 141 -2.29 -3.20 -5.38
C ASP A 141 -1.18 -3.05 -6.41
N SER A 142 -0.97 -4.10 -7.18
CA SER A 142 -0.16 -4.03 -8.41
C SER A 142 -0.94 -3.35 -9.53
N VAL A 143 -0.27 -2.45 -10.24
CA VAL A 143 -0.82 -1.70 -11.37
C VAL A 143 0.14 -1.74 -12.56
N ARG A 144 -0.39 -1.60 -13.77
CA ARG A 144 0.37 -1.37 -15.01
C ARG A 144 0.03 0.00 -15.55
N VAL A 145 1.03 0.77 -15.94
CA VAL A 145 0.84 2.03 -16.67
C VAL A 145 0.37 1.71 -18.08
N THR A 146 -0.76 2.28 -18.49
CA THR A 146 -1.32 2.13 -19.83
C THR A 146 -1.26 3.44 -20.61
N PRO A 147 -1.38 3.46 -21.93
CA PRO A 147 -1.39 4.70 -22.70
C PRO A 147 -2.43 5.73 -22.25
N GLY A 148 -3.54 5.30 -21.63
CA GLY A 148 -4.63 6.17 -21.18
C GLY A 148 -4.74 6.37 -19.65
N GLY A 149 -3.80 5.85 -18.86
CA GLY A 149 -3.84 5.92 -17.40
C GLY A 149 -3.18 4.72 -16.74
N CYS A 150 -3.89 3.95 -15.92
CA CYS A 150 -3.38 2.69 -15.40
C CYS A 150 -4.45 1.59 -15.34
N GLU A 151 -3.98 0.36 -15.32
CA GLU A 151 -4.77 -0.85 -15.11
C GLU A 151 -4.39 -1.46 -13.75
N VAL A 152 -5.40 -1.72 -12.92
CA VAL A 152 -5.20 -2.45 -11.66
C VAL A 152 -5.17 -3.95 -11.96
N LEU A 153 -4.05 -4.60 -11.69
CA LEU A 153 -3.85 -6.02 -11.93
C LEU A 153 -4.40 -6.91 -10.81
N THR A 154 -4.45 -6.37 -9.59
CA THR A 154 -4.95 -7.07 -8.40
C THR A 154 -6.46 -7.25 -8.49
N ARG A 155 -6.95 -8.49 -8.28
CA ARG A 155 -8.38 -8.83 -8.33
C ARG A 155 -8.99 -9.04 -6.94
N THR A 156 -8.17 -9.18 -5.91
CA THR A 156 -8.63 -9.35 -4.52
C THR A 156 -9.33 -8.09 -4.03
N PRO A 157 -10.55 -8.20 -3.47
CA PRO A 157 -11.29 -7.04 -3.00
C PRO A 157 -10.49 -6.17 -2.01
N ARG A 158 -10.69 -4.86 -2.12
CA ARG A 158 -10.17 -3.88 -1.16
C ARG A 158 -11.11 -3.78 0.01
N ARG A 159 -10.90 -4.62 1.00
CA ARG A 159 -11.67 -4.63 2.26
C ARG A 159 -10.76 -4.99 3.43
N LEU A 160 -11.15 -4.58 4.62
CA LEU A 160 -10.57 -5.09 5.85
C LEU A 160 -11.15 -6.49 6.09
N PHE A 161 -10.29 -7.51 6.01
CA PHE A 161 -10.73 -8.90 6.17
C PHE A 161 -10.85 -9.25 7.66
N SER A 162 -11.96 -9.87 8.02
CA SER A 162 -12.18 -10.47 9.34
C SER A 162 -11.80 -11.95 9.29
N VAL A 163 -11.01 -12.40 10.25
CA VAL A 163 -10.65 -13.81 10.44
C VAL A 163 -11.43 -14.33 11.63
N PRO A 164 -12.39 -15.25 11.44
CA PRO A 164 -13.19 -15.79 12.55
C PRO A 164 -12.30 -16.39 13.65
N LEU A 165 -12.68 -16.15 14.88
CA LEU A 165 -12.13 -16.86 16.04
C LEU A 165 -12.84 -18.22 16.14
N GLY A 166 -12.08 -19.30 16.11
CA GLY A 166 -12.58 -20.67 16.25
C GLY A 166 -13.14 -20.95 17.63
#